data_bfdd5bd726923528e8802e95bfa64d6f
#
_entry.id   bfdd5bd726923528e8802e95bfa64d6f
#
_cell.length_a   1.000
_cell.length_b   1.000
_cell.length_c   1.000
_cell.angle_alpha   90.00
_cell.angle_beta   90.00
_cell.angle_gamma   90.00
#
_symmetry.space_group_name_H-M   'P 1'
#
loop_
_entity.id
_entity.type
_entity.pdbx_description
1 polymer ?
#
loop_
_entity_poly.entity_id
_entity_poly.type
_entity_poly.pdbx_seq_one_letter_code
_entity_poly.pdbx_strand_id
1 'polypeptide(L)'
;MGARSALSVLSAALLLGAAPPLHGQRPAPGAPPGTPGGPPLALAGATLVDGTGGAPVPDAVVVIAKGRVACAGPRDGCAVPAGAVVQELAGRWIVPGLIDGHVHYSQTGWADGRPDQAADLRDRFPYAEAMAENRRNPERFFRAYLCSGVTATWDVGGYPWTWTLRDRAAADSLAPHVIAAGPLVSARDHWLNLPAERQFLFMSDTEAVREATRYLLAHRTDAVKVWYLVSEESPDTVSQKQMLRVAAAEARAAGTPLIVHATGLWQAKDALRAGASHLVHSVQDEPVDDEFLELALANGTTYNPTLTVYVGIAQFGERRFDGRHLEMACVDPDTRRKARLTDRIPGGLSGERLEAARERHVARVRVMADNLRRVHEAGVPVVMGTDAGNTLTLHGPSVHAEMEAMQAAGLTPMDVLVASTRNVALAMGRLDDLGTVEAGKVADLVVLARDPTADVSNVRHIESVLRGGRVLARRELFFPGG
;
A
#
# COMPACT_ATOMS: atom_id res chain seq x y z
N MET A 1 -2.30 48.13 72.14
CA MET A 1 -1.61 46.84 72.03
C MET A 1 -1.89 46.32 70.63
N GLY A 2 -0.93 46.54 69.74
CA GLY A 2 -1.04 46.28 68.32
C GLY A 2 -0.44 44.95 67.95
N ALA A 3 -1.04 44.24 67.00
CA ALA A 3 -0.43 43.13 66.33
C ALA A 3 -0.39 43.49 64.82
N ARG A 4 0.83 43.64 64.27
CA ARG A 4 1.10 43.86 62.88
C ARG A 4 1.18 42.48 62.21
N SER A 5 0.29 42.21 61.24
CA SER A 5 0.38 41.05 60.35
C SER A 5 1.28 41.41 59.17
N ALA A 6 2.34 40.64 58.99
CA ALA A 6 3.23 40.71 57.84
C ALA A 6 2.64 39.89 56.69
N LEU A 7 2.39 40.53 55.55
CA LEU A 7 2.10 39.81 54.26
C LEU A 7 3.42 39.33 53.68
N SER A 8 3.54 38.03 53.55
CA SER A 8 4.61 37.39 52.74
C SER A 8 4.13 37.28 51.29
N VAL A 9 4.81 37.98 50.41
CA VAL A 9 4.63 37.86 48.95
C VAL A 9 5.41 36.61 48.49
N LEU A 10 4.70 35.56 48.11
CA LEU A 10 5.29 34.44 47.40
C LEU A 10 5.40 34.81 45.92
N SER A 11 6.61 35.01 45.45
CA SER A 11 6.91 35.09 44.01
C SER A 11 6.87 33.69 43.42
N ALA A 12 5.85 33.40 42.60
CA ALA A 12 5.78 32.19 41.78
C ALA A 12 6.68 32.40 40.54
N ALA A 13 7.83 31.77 40.54
CA ALA A 13 8.66 31.66 39.33
C ALA A 13 7.98 30.72 38.33
N LEU A 14 7.47 31.26 37.20
CA LEU A 14 7.05 30.49 36.06
C LEU A 14 8.29 29.83 35.44
N LEU A 15 8.46 28.55 35.67
CA LEU A 15 9.34 27.69 34.84
C LEU A 15 8.66 27.52 33.50
N LEU A 16 9.08 28.30 32.51
CA LEU A 16 8.83 28.04 31.11
C LEU A 16 9.60 26.75 30.72
N GLY A 17 8.93 25.61 30.85
CA GLY A 17 9.39 24.36 30.32
C GLY A 17 9.45 24.48 28.80
N ALA A 18 10.67 24.43 28.24
CA ALA A 18 10.87 24.33 26.80
C ALA A 18 10.15 23.05 26.31
N ALA A 19 9.16 23.23 25.44
CA ALA A 19 8.53 22.13 24.74
C ALA A 19 9.62 21.37 23.95
N PRO A 20 9.67 20.02 23.99
CA PRO A 20 10.61 19.27 23.18
C PRO A 20 10.32 19.56 21.70
N PRO A 21 11.36 19.58 20.83
CA PRO A 21 11.17 19.82 19.41
C PRO A 21 10.31 18.67 18.81
N LEU A 22 9.17 19.03 18.23
CA LEU A 22 8.19 18.12 17.62
C LEU A 22 8.64 17.54 16.27
N HIS A 23 9.91 17.61 15.92
CA HIS A 23 10.45 17.07 14.69
C HIS A 23 11.63 16.12 15.00
N GLY A 24 11.33 15.00 15.65
CA GLY A 24 12.17 13.84 15.55
C GLY A 24 12.02 13.25 14.14
N GLN A 25 13.02 13.50 13.26
CA GLN A 25 13.17 12.67 12.07
C GLN A 25 13.02 11.22 12.50
N ARG A 26 12.05 10.51 11.89
CA ARG A 26 11.92 9.05 12.09
C ARG A 26 13.30 8.46 11.83
N PRO A 27 13.88 7.66 12.74
CA PRO A 27 15.10 6.96 12.41
C PRO A 27 14.83 6.16 11.15
N ALA A 28 15.65 6.33 10.13
CA ALA A 28 15.63 5.45 8.97
C ALA A 28 15.62 4.01 9.50
N PRO A 29 14.82 3.09 8.93
CA PRO A 29 14.84 1.69 9.34
C PRO A 29 16.30 1.26 9.37
N GLY A 30 16.77 0.73 10.49
CA GLY A 30 18.14 0.24 10.62
C GLY A 30 18.45 -0.67 9.44
N ALA A 31 19.69 -0.68 8.98
CA ALA A 31 20.11 -1.60 7.91
C ALA A 31 19.59 -3.02 8.24
N PRO A 32 18.98 -3.74 7.27
CA PRO A 32 18.43 -5.06 7.55
C PRO A 32 19.48 -5.95 8.18
N PRO A 33 19.17 -6.73 9.23
CA PRO A 33 20.08 -7.72 9.75
C PRO A 33 20.39 -8.72 8.63
N GLY A 34 21.67 -8.88 8.24
CA GLY A 34 22.03 -9.92 7.30
C GLY A 34 23.28 -9.67 6.46
N THR A 35 23.74 -8.42 6.32
CA THR A 35 24.97 -8.15 5.56
C THR A 35 25.96 -7.17 6.21
N PRO A 36 25.96 -6.96 7.52
CA PRO A 36 27.07 -6.24 8.16
C PRO A 36 28.30 -7.13 8.13
N GLY A 37 29.29 -6.77 7.31
CA GLY A 37 30.58 -7.47 7.26
C GLY A 37 30.74 -8.52 6.14
N GLY A 38 29.73 -8.78 5.33
CA GLY A 38 29.88 -9.59 4.11
C GLY A 38 30.62 -8.82 3.00
N PRO A 39 31.25 -9.53 2.04
CA PRO A 39 31.81 -8.88 0.85
C PRO A 39 30.71 -8.14 0.05
N PRO A 40 31.06 -7.06 -0.67
CA PRO A 40 30.13 -6.44 -1.58
C PRO A 40 29.59 -7.45 -2.62
N LEU A 41 28.37 -7.27 -3.06
CA LEU A 41 27.76 -8.00 -4.17
C LEU A 41 27.70 -7.08 -5.39
N ALA A 42 28.18 -7.55 -6.53
CA ALA A 42 28.04 -6.86 -7.82
C ALA A 42 27.13 -7.67 -8.74
N LEU A 43 26.03 -7.10 -9.17
CA LEU A 43 25.16 -7.61 -10.23
C LEU A 43 25.63 -6.98 -11.54
N ALA A 44 26.10 -7.76 -12.50
CA ALA A 44 26.75 -7.24 -13.69
C ALA A 44 26.14 -7.79 -15.00
N GLY A 45 26.07 -6.97 -16.03
CA GLY A 45 25.68 -7.38 -17.37
C GLY A 45 24.16 -7.36 -17.65
N ALA A 46 23.33 -7.03 -16.65
CA ALA A 46 21.90 -6.89 -16.84
C ALA A 46 21.54 -5.56 -17.51
N THR A 47 20.31 -5.46 -18.04
CA THR A 47 19.70 -4.17 -18.35
C THR A 47 19.03 -3.62 -17.08
N LEU A 48 19.41 -2.43 -16.68
CA LEU A 48 18.87 -1.75 -15.49
C LEU A 48 17.73 -0.80 -15.88
N VAL A 49 16.56 -0.98 -15.28
CA VAL A 49 15.49 0.02 -15.20
C VAL A 49 15.55 0.59 -13.79
N ASP A 50 16.05 1.78 -13.64
CA ASP A 50 16.36 2.36 -12.32
C ASP A 50 15.15 2.87 -11.54
N GLY A 51 13.96 2.88 -12.18
CA GLY A 51 12.71 3.37 -11.58
C GLY A 51 12.51 4.89 -11.66
N THR A 52 13.45 5.63 -12.24
CA THR A 52 13.29 7.09 -12.41
C THR A 52 12.35 7.48 -13.55
N GLY A 53 12.06 6.54 -14.46
CA GLY A 53 11.34 6.78 -15.72
C GLY A 53 12.26 7.10 -16.90
N GLY A 54 13.58 7.05 -16.68
CA GLY A 54 14.58 7.20 -17.74
C GLY A 54 14.69 5.96 -18.63
N ALA A 55 15.50 6.07 -19.70
CA ALA A 55 15.77 4.96 -20.60
C ALA A 55 16.51 3.83 -19.86
N PRO A 56 16.20 2.55 -20.14
CA PRO A 56 16.93 1.42 -19.57
C PRO A 56 18.43 1.49 -19.89
N VAL A 57 19.27 1.14 -18.92
CA VAL A 57 20.74 1.13 -19.05
C VAL A 57 21.20 -0.30 -19.39
N PRO A 58 21.65 -0.58 -20.62
CA PRO A 58 22.16 -1.90 -20.98
C PRO A 58 23.53 -2.15 -20.36
N ASP A 59 23.91 -3.44 -20.19
CA ASP A 59 25.18 -3.86 -19.59
C ASP A 59 25.53 -3.11 -18.31
N ALA A 60 24.53 -2.96 -17.44
CA ALA A 60 24.67 -2.23 -16.20
C ALA A 60 25.43 -3.03 -15.14
N VAL A 61 26.00 -2.29 -14.18
CA VAL A 61 26.54 -2.83 -12.92
C VAL A 61 25.78 -2.19 -11.75
N VAL A 62 25.33 -3.02 -10.81
CA VAL A 62 24.76 -2.58 -9.54
C VAL A 62 25.63 -3.17 -8.42
N VAL A 63 26.34 -2.31 -7.68
CA VAL A 63 27.16 -2.71 -6.53
C VAL A 63 26.36 -2.49 -5.26
N ILE A 64 26.29 -3.54 -4.45
CA ILE A 64 25.56 -3.56 -3.19
C ILE A 64 26.56 -3.79 -2.05
N ALA A 65 26.52 -2.91 -1.04
CA ALA A 65 27.33 -3.02 0.16
C ALA A 65 26.49 -2.65 1.39
N LYS A 66 26.61 -3.44 2.43
CA LYS A 66 25.90 -3.22 3.72
C LYS A 66 24.38 -3.02 3.53
N GLY A 67 23.77 -3.78 2.61
CA GLY A 67 22.34 -3.73 2.34
C GLY A 67 21.86 -2.54 1.51
N ARG A 68 22.79 -1.70 1.02
CA ARG A 68 22.46 -0.52 0.21
C ARG A 68 23.16 -0.57 -1.15
N VAL A 69 22.58 0.10 -2.11
CA VAL A 69 23.21 0.36 -3.41
C VAL A 69 24.39 1.31 -3.18
N ALA A 70 25.59 0.85 -3.48
CA ALA A 70 26.78 1.68 -3.42
C ALA A 70 27.02 2.44 -4.73
N CYS A 71 26.67 1.79 -5.86
CA CYS A 71 26.75 2.34 -7.20
C CYS A 71 25.76 1.58 -8.12
N ALA A 72 25.15 2.26 -9.07
CA ALA A 72 24.35 1.68 -10.14
C ALA A 72 24.49 2.50 -11.41
N GLY A 73 24.65 1.84 -12.57
CA GLY A 73 24.78 2.52 -13.85
C GLY A 73 25.52 1.68 -14.89
N PRO A 74 25.96 2.29 -16.00
CA PRO A 74 26.72 1.60 -17.03
C PRO A 74 28.04 1.06 -16.46
N ARG A 75 28.56 0.00 -17.05
CA ARG A 75 29.75 -0.74 -16.56
C ARG A 75 30.97 0.14 -16.38
N ASP A 76 31.18 1.13 -17.24
CA ASP A 76 32.31 2.08 -17.18
C ASP A 76 32.10 3.16 -16.10
N GLY A 77 30.86 3.39 -15.68
CA GLY A 77 30.50 4.35 -14.63
C GLY A 77 30.43 3.78 -13.21
N CYS A 78 30.48 2.44 -13.06
CA CYS A 78 30.27 1.77 -11.77
C CYS A 78 31.31 0.64 -11.56
N ALA A 79 32.44 0.99 -10.94
CA ALA A 79 33.53 0.05 -10.73
C ALA A 79 33.17 -1.03 -9.69
N VAL A 80 33.43 -2.30 -10.03
CA VAL A 80 33.27 -3.44 -9.12
C VAL A 80 34.43 -3.42 -8.10
N PRO A 81 34.14 -3.34 -6.79
CA PRO A 81 35.18 -3.32 -5.76
C PRO A 81 36.00 -4.62 -5.72
N ALA A 82 37.27 -4.53 -5.37
CA ALA A 82 38.09 -5.71 -5.13
C ALA A 82 37.49 -6.58 -4.01
N GLY A 83 37.40 -7.89 -4.24
CA GLY A 83 36.81 -8.84 -3.28
C GLY A 83 35.28 -8.88 -3.29
N ALA A 84 34.61 -8.18 -4.20
CA ALA A 84 33.18 -8.33 -4.39
C ALA A 84 32.82 -9.71 -4.96
N VAL A 85 31.71 -10.27 -4.52
CA VAL A 85 31.09 -11.41 -5.19
C VAL A 85 30.38 -10.89 -6.43
N VAL A 86 30.74 -11.42 -7.60
CA VAL A 86 30.12 -10.99 -8.86
C VAL A 86 29.10 -12.02 -9.31
N GLN A 87 27.88 -11.56 -9.59
CA GLN A 87 26.83 -12.34 -10.23
C GLN A 87 26.59 -11.79 -11.64
N GLU A 88 26.94 -12.57 -12.65
CA GLU A 88 26.71 -12.23 -14.06
C GLU A 88 25.24 -12.46 -14.43
N LEU A 89 24.59 -11.42 -14.96
CA LEU A 89 23.17 -11.37 -15.28
C LEU A 89 22.92 -10.96 -16.73
N ALA A 90 23.83 -11.32 -17.66
CA ALA A 90 23.64 -11.05 -19.09
C ALA A 90 22.29 -11.57 -19.59
N GLY A 91 21.55 -10.72 -20.31
CA GLY A 91 20.21 -11.03 -20.81
C GLY A 91 19.11 -10.99 -19.75
N ARG A 92 19.39 -10.49 -18.55
CA ARG A 92 18.43 -10.24 -17.47
C ARG A 92 18.12 -8.76 -17.33
N TRP A 93 17.07 -8.48 -16.58
CA TRP A 93 16.62 -7.13 -16.24
C TRP A 93 16.64 -6.95 -14.74
N ILE A 94 17.09 -5.78 -14.30
CA ILE A 94 17.01 -5.37 -12.89
C ILE A 94 16.05 -4.20 -12.81
N VAL A 95 15.06 -4.32 -11.90
CA VAL A 95 14.13 -3.22 -11.55
C VAL A 95 14.19 -2.99 -10.05
N PRO A 96 13.77 -1.82 -9.52
CA PRO A 96 13.55 -1.65 -8.09
C PRO A 96 12.56 -2.69 -7.56
N GLY A 97 12.65 -3.05 -6.31
CA GLY A 97 11.63 -3.84 -5.65
C GLY A 97 10.25 -3.18 -5.80
N LEU A 98 9.25 -3.97 -6.22
CA LEU A 98 7.88 -3.49 -6.35
C LEU A 98 7.34 -3.08 -4.99
N ILE A 99 6.44 -2.11 -4.99
CA ILE A 99 5.76 -1.63 -3.78
C ILE A 99 4.26 -1.69 -4.00
N ASP A 100 3.53 -2.36 -3.10
CA ASP A 100 2.07 -2.34 -3.08
C ASP A 100 1.58 -1.21 -2.16
N GLY A 101 1.06 -0.15 -2.77
CA GLY A 101 0.64 1.08 -2.09
C GLY A 101 -0.71 1.00 -1.38
N HIS A 102 -1.38 -0.17 -1.41
CA HIS A 102 -2.69 -0.33 -0.77
C HIS A 102 -2.95 -1.79 -0.41
N VAL A 103 -2.77 -2.12 0.85
CA VAL A 103 -3.02 -3.47 1.37
C VAL A 103 -3.74 -3.42 2.73
N HIS A 104 -4.30 -4.55 3.14
CA HIS A 104 -4.96 -4.74 4.43
C HIS A 104 -4.53 -6.06 5.06
N TYR A 105 -3.49 -6.05 5.89
CA TYR A 105 -3.03 -7.26 6.60
C TYR A 105 -4.05 -7.83 7.58
N SER A 106 -5.02 -7.03 7.97
CA SER A 106 -6.17 -7.48 8.77
C SER A 106 -7.21 -8.27 7.98
N GLN A 107 -6.97 -8.55 6.70
CA GLN A 107 -7.87 -9.30 5.82
C GLN A 107 -7.08 -10.37 5.08
N THR A 108 -7.74 -11.47 4.68
CA THR A 108 -7.05 -12.66 4.14
C THR A 108 -6.91 -12.69 2.62
N GLY A 109 -7.67 -11.87 1.89
CA GLY A 109 -7.88 -12.02 0.45
C GLY A 109 -9.08 -12.91 0.11
N TRP A 110 -9.88 -13.30 1.12
CA TRP A 110 -11.11 -14.06 0.92
C TRP A 110 -12.22 -13.53 1.83
N ALA A 111 -13.45 -14.02 1.62
CA ALA A 111 -14.62 -13.52 2.34
C ALA A 111 -14.58 -13.83 3.84
N ASP A 112 -14.02 -14.98 4.25
CA ASP A 112 -14.10 -15.50 5.63
C ASP A 112 -15.53 -15.39 6.20
N GLY A 113 -15.71 -15.18 7.48
CA GLY A 113 -16.99 -14.87 8.11
C GLY A 113 -17.24 -13.36 8.26
N ARG A 114 -16.72 -12.53 7.34
CA ARG A 114 -16.93 -11.09 7.37
C ARG A 114 -18.41 -10.74 7.25
N PRO A 115 -18.95 -9.93 8.18
CA PRO A 115 -20.37 -9.59 8.17
C PRO A 115 -20.81 -8.68 7.02
N ASP A 116 -19.87 -8.05 6.31
CA ASP A 116 -20.12 -7.19 5.14
C ASP A 116 -20.18 -7.95 3.81
N GLN A 117 -19.99 -9.28 3.83
CA GLN A 117 -19.98 -10.09 2.62
C GLN A 117 -21.37 -10.56 2.23
N ALA A 118 -21.55 -10.76 0.91
CA ALA A 118 -22.82 -11.25 0.34
C ALA A 118 -23.15 -12.72 0.71
N ALA A 119 -22.21 -13.46 1.30
CA ALA A 119 -22.42 -14.82 1.79
C ALA A 119 -22.15 -14.87 3.29
N ASP A 120 -23.09 -15.42 4.05
CA ASP A 120 -22.88 -15.69 5.48
C ASP A 120 -22.02 -16.94 5.65
N LEU A 121 -20.77 -16.75 6.07
CA LEU A 121 -19.80 -17.81 6.29
C LEU A 121 -19.35 -17.89 7.75
N ARG A 122 -20.03 -17.18 8.67
CA ARG A 122 -19.61 -17.00 10.07
C ARG A 122 -19.50 -18.32 10.83
N ASP A 123 -20.39 -19.26 10.59
CA ASP A 123 -20.37 -20.55 11.27
C ASP A 123 -19.20 -21.44 10.83
N ARG A 124 -18.75 -21.29 9.58
CA ARG A 124 -17.68 -22.10 9.01
C ARG A 124 -16.30 -21.46 9.08
N PHE A 125 -16.26 -20.15 9.01
CA PHE A 125 -15.03 -19.35 9.01
C PHE A 125 -15.24 -18.12 9.90
N PRO A 126 -15.22 -18.28 11.23
CA PRO A 126 -15.46 -17.18 12.16
C PRO A 126 -14.49 -16.02 11.94
N TYR A 127 -15.01 -14.81 11.77
CA TYR A 127 -14.20 -13.62 11.47
C TYR A 127 -13.12 -13.35 12.52
N ALA A 128 -13.48 -13.47 13.80
CA ALA A 128 -12.53 -13.28 14.91
C ALA A 128 -11.34 -14.26 14.85
N GLU A 129 -11.57 -15.51 14.44
CA GLU A 129 -10.50 -16.49 14.27
C GLU A 129 -9.59 -16.16 13.11
N ALA A 130 -10.15 -15.72 11.98
CA ALA A 130 -9.37 -15.25 10.83
C ALA A 130 -8.48 -14.06 11.22
N MET A 131 -8.99 -13.10 11.99
CA MET A 131 -8.22 -11.95 12.48
C MET A 131 -7.12 -12.37 13.46
N ALA A 132 -7.42 -13.28 14.37
CA ALA A 132 -6.44 -13.84 15.30
C ALA A 132 -5.32 -14.58 14.57
N GLU A 133 -5.65 -15.31 13.50
CA GLU A 133 -4.64 -15.99 12.67
C GLU A 133 -3.76 -15.02 11.89
N ASN A 134 -4.32 -13.98 11.27
CA ASN A 134 -3.56 -12.95 10.57
C ASN A 134 -2.56 -12.26 11.51
N ARG A 135 -2.98 -11.98 12.75
CA ARG A 135 -2.10 -11.39 13.78
C ARG A 135 -0.98 -12.33 14.22
N ARG A 136 -1.27 -13.63 14.37
CA ARG A 136 -0.27 -14.63 14.81
C ARG A 136 0.74 -14.97 13.74
N ASN A 137 0.30 -15.09 12.49
CA ASN A 137 1.07 -15.64 11.38
C ASN A 137 1.08 -14.69 10.15
N PRO A 138 1.58 -13.46 10.27
CA PRO A 138 1.68 -12.52 9.15
C PRO A 138 2.77 -12.92 8.14
N GLU A 139 3.74 -13.77 8.52
CA GLU A 139 4.86 -14.20 7.69
C GLU A 139 4.39 -14.88 6.40
N ARG A 140 3.21 -15.50 6.39
CA ARG A 140 2.61 -16.06 5.17
C ARG A 140 2.37 -14.97 4.13
N PHE A 141 1.93 -13.77 4.53
CA PHE A 141 1.75 -12.65 3.63
C PHE A 141 3.10 -12.02 3.24
N PHE A 142 4.05 -11.90 4.17
CA PHE A 142 5.39 -11.42 3.86
C PHE A 142 6.05 -12.27 2.77
N ARG A 143 5.97 -13.59 2.92
CA ARG A 143 6.47 -14.54 1.92
C ARG A 143 5.76 -14.38 0.57
N ALA A 144 4.42 -14.21 0.57
CA ALA A 144 3.63 -14.00 -0.64
C ALA A 144 4.07 -12.73 -1.40
N TYR A 145 4.30 -11.64 -0.67
CA TYR A 145 4.79 -10.39 -1.26
C TYR A 145 6.18 -10.53 -1.86
N LEU A 146 7.15 -11.04 -1.10
CA LEU A 146 8.50 -11.24 -1.63
C LEU A 146 8.50 -12.20 -2.83
N CYS A 147 7.71 -13.28 -2.79
CA CYS A 147 7.53 -14.21 -3.91
C CYS A 147 7.01 -13.53 -5.18
N SER A 148 6.26 -12.43 -5.02
CA SER A 148 5.70 -11.62 -6.10
C SER A 148 6.57 -10.41 -6.47
N GLY A 149 7.79 -10.31 -5.94
CA GLY A 149 8.72 -9.21 -6.21
C GLY A 149 8.43 -7.93 -5.41
N VAL A 150 7.49 -7.98 -4.45
CA VAL A 150 7.11 -6.84 -3.64
C VAL A 150 7.98 -6.76 -2.41
N THR A 151 8.77 -5.70 -2.28
CA THR A 151 9.71 -5.49 -1.17
C THR A 151 9.23 -4.46 -0.15
N ALA A 152 8.15 -3.74 -0.45
CA ALA A 152 7.49 -2.85 0.50
C ALA A 152 5.97 -2.84 0.29
N THR A 153 5.22 -2.56 1.36
CA THR A 153 3.76 -2.50 1.34
C THR A 153 3.25 -1.36 2.23
N TRP A 154 2.11 -0.78 1.84
CA TRP A 154 1.40 0.20 2.65
C TRP A 154 0.07 -0.37 3.13
N ASP A 155 -0.01 -0.78 4.40
CA ASP A 155 -1.27 -1.12 5.05
C ASP A 155 -2.02 0.19 5.36
N VAL A 156 -3.05 0.46 4.58
CA VAL A 156 -3.80 1.71 4.65
C VAL A 156 -5.02 1.65 5.57
N GLY A 157 -5.12 0.60 6.36
CA GLY A 157 -6.14 0.52 7.40
C GLY A 157 -6.38 -0.89 7.91
N GLY A 158 -6.45 -1.01 9.24
CA GLY A 158 -6.66 -2.27 9.93
C GLY A 158 -6.84 -2.09 11.42
N TYR A 159 -6.54 -3.13 12.19
CA TYR A 159 -6.55 -3.08 13.65
C TYR A 159 -5.29 -2.44 14.24
N PRO A 160 -5.29 -2.03 15.51
CA PRO A 160 -4.09 -1.46 16.17
C PRO A 160 -2.85 -2.38 16.11
N TRP A 161 -3.04 -3.71 16.05
CA TRP A 161 -1.92 -4.64 15.96
C TRP A 161 -1.14 -4.58 14.64
N THR A 162 -1.65 -3.90 13.59
CA THR A 162 -0.88 -3.70 12.35
C THR A 162 0.35 -2.82 12.58
N TRP A 163 0.37 -1.96 13.59
CA TRP A 163 1.58 -1.26 14.00
C TRP A 163 2.64 -2.20 14.60
N THR A 164 2.22 -3.18 15.41
CA THR A 164 3.12 -4.24 15.91
C THR A 164 3.64 -5.12 14.77
N LEU A 165 2.79 -5.40 13.77
CA LEU A 165 3.19 -6.13 12.57
C LEU A 165 4.24 -5.35 11.78
N ARG A 166 4.09 -4.05 11.61
CA ARG A 166 5.10 -3.16 11.01
C ARG A 166 6.45 -3.29 11.72
N ASP A 167 6.43 -3.18 13.06
CA ASP A 167 7.64 -3.26 13.86
C ASP A 167 8.30 -4.67 13.78
N ARG A 168 7.48 -5.73 13.72
CA ARG A 168 7.93 -7.11 13.50
C ARG A 168 8.56 -7.28 12.11
N ALA A 169 7.93 -6.76 11.07
CA ALA A 169 8.46 -6.80 9.70
C ALA A 169 9.79 -6.05 9.58
N ALA A 170 9.97 -4.94 10.30
CA ALA A 170 11.22 -4.19 10.31
C ALA A 170 12.40 -4.97 10.89
N ALA A 171 12.13 -5.95 11.76
CA ALA A 171 13.13 -6.83 12.37
C ALA A 171 13.39 -8.11 11.56
N ASP A 172 12.60 -8.39 10.53
CA ASP A 172 12.67 -9.63 9.73
C ASP A 172 13.22 -9.38 8.33
N SER A 173 14.35 -9.98 8.00
CA SER A 173 14.97 -9.89 6.68
C SER A 173 14.20 -10.69 5.59
N LEU A 174 13.20 -11.47 5.96
CA LEU A 174 12.26 -12.19 5.08
C LEU A 174 10.89 -11.54 5.02
N ALA A 175 10.76 -10.29 5.49
CA ALA A 175 9.56 -9.48 5.36
C ALA A 175 9.77 -8.31 4.39
N PRO A 176 8.74 -7.85 3.66
CA PRO A 176 8.78 -6.56 3.00
C PRO A 176 8.91 -5.44 4.04
N HIS A 177 9.28 -4.23 3.62
CA HIS A 177 9.06 -3.05 4.45
C HIS A 177 7.57 -2.84 4.61
N VAL A 178 7.07 -2.83 5.83
CA VAL A 178 5.66 -2.55 6.10
C VAL A 178 5.52 -1.14 6.66
N ILE A 179 4.61 -0.38 6.09
CA ILE A 179 4.16 0.93 6.56
C ILE A 179 2.68 0.77 6.90
N ALA A 180 2.21 1.29 8.04
CA ALA A 180 0.87 0.99 8.53
C ALA A 180 0.12 2.21 9.08
N ALA A 181 -1.09 2.43 8.57
CA ALA A 181 -2.01 3.43 9.08
C ALA A 181 -2.65 3.03 10.42
N GLY A 182 -2.79 1.71 10.68
CA GLY A 182 -3.57 1.25 11.83
C GLY A 182 -5.08 1.48 11.64
N PRO A 183 -5.85 1.73 12.72
CA PRO A 183 -7.27 2.02 12.61
C PRO A 183 -7.57 3.20 11.70
N LEU A 184 -8.67 3.13 10.99
CA LEU A 184 -9.11 4.18 10.10
C LEU A 184 -10.31 4.95 10.67
N VAL A 185 -10.35 6.25 10.42
CA VAL A 185 -11.49 7.10 10.76
C VAL A 185 -12.58 6.87 9.73
N SER A 186 -13.82 6.62 10.16
CA SER A 186 -14.89 6.16 9.27
C SER A 186 -16.14 6.99 9.41
N ALA A 187 -16.75 7.35 8.28
CA ALA A 187 -18.06 7.96 8.22
C ALA A 187 -19.20 7.01 8.65
N ARG A 188 -18.89 5.76 8.92
CA ARG A 188 -19.85 4.75 9.40
C ARG A 188 -19.26 3.99 10.59
N ASP A 189 -20.09 3.76 11.63
CA ASP A 189 -19.74 2.79 12.67
C ASP A 189 -19.91 1.40 12.11
N HIS A 190 -18.78 0.74 11.86
CA HIS A 190 -18.79 -0.47 11.06
C HIS A 190 -18.74 -1.73 11.94
N TRP A 191 -19.55 -2.72 11.59
CA TRP A 191 -19.69 -3.99 12.31
C TRP A 191 -18.50 -4.96 12.16
N LEU A 192 -17.49 -4.60 11.38
CA LEU A 192 -16.21 -5.34 11.33
C LEU A 192 -15.34 -5.14 12.56
N ASN A 193 -15.71 -4.23 13.47
CA ASN A 193 -15.03 -4.10 14.74
C ASN A 193 -15.21 -5.37 15.58
N LEU A 194 -14.12 -5.84 16.19
CA LEU A 194 -14.17 -6.89 17.20
C LEU A 194 -14.55 -6.29 18.57
N PRO A 195 -15.09 -7.11 19.50
CA PRO A 195 -15.49 -6.60 20.83
C PRO A 195 -14.37 -5.91 21.60
N ALA A 196 -13.11 -6.38 21.44
CA ALA A 196 -11.96 -5.87 22.18
C ALA A 196 -11.09 -4.90 21.36
N GLU A 197 -11.26 -4.86 20.04
CA GLU A 197 -10.40 -4.09 19.15
C GLU A 197 -11.21 -3.45 18.02
N ARG A 198 -10.93 -2.17 17.73
CA ARG A 198 -11.58 -1.44 16.63
C ARG A 198 -10.60 -1.20 15.50
N GLN A 199 -11.02 -1.48 14.29
CA GLN A 199 -10.36 -1.01 13.07
C GLN A 199 -11.04 0.24 12.48
N PHE A 200 -12.28 0.53 12.89
CA PHE A 200 -13.03 1.71 12.46
C PHE A 200 -13.31 2.60 13.67
N LEU A 201 -12.82 3.85 13.60
CA LEU A 201 -13.07 4.90 14.56
C LEU A 201 -14.16 5.82 13.99
N PHE A 202 -15.35 5.79 14.58
CA PHE A 202 -16.52 6.43 14.00
C PHE A 202 -16.47 7.96 14.09
N MET A 203 -16.77 8.62 12.98
CA MET A 203 -16.90 10.06 12.84
C MET A 203 -18.29 10.50 13.29
N SER A 204 -18.57 10.51 14.60
CA SER A 204 -19.87 10.94 15.15
C SER A 204 -20.03 12.45 15.14
N ASP A 205 -18.95 13.15 15.41
CA ASP A 205 -18.86 14.62 15.46
C ASP A 205 -17.39 15.07 15.31
N THR A 206 -17.16 16.38 15.29
CA THR A 206 -15.82 16.95 15.09
C THR A 206 -14.85 16.69 16.23
N GLU A 207 -15.34 16.53 17.48
CA GLU A 207 -14.46 16.22 18.61
C GLU A 207 -14.04 14.76 18.58
N ALA A 208 -14.96 13.83 18.31
CA ALA A 208 -14.64 12.42 18.14
C ALA A 208 -13.59 12.20 17.02
N VAL A 209 -13.69 12.92 15.90
CA VAL A 209 -12.68 12.86 14.83
C VAL A 209 -11.34 13.39 15.30
N ARG A 210 -11.34 14.50 16.04
CA ARG A 210 -10.10 15.07 16.59
C ARG A 210 -9.42 14.10 17.55
N GLU A 211 -10.18 13.54 18.48
CA GLU A 211 -9.67 12.53 19.43
C GLU A 211 -9.15 11.28 18.70
N ALA A 212 -9.92 10.75 17.74
CA ALA A 212 -9.51 9.61 16.93
C ALA A 212 -8.21 9.89 16.16
N THR A 213 -8.11 11.04 15.50
CA THR A 213 -6.91 11.41 14.76
C THR A 213 -5.70 11.58 15.69
N ARG A 214 -5.87 12.24 16.83
CA ARG A 214 -4.79 12.37 17.84
C ARG A 214 -4.37 11.04 18.44
N TYR A 215 -5.31 10.12 18.65
CA TYR A 215 -5.00 8.75 19.06
C TYR A 215 -4.08 8.06 18.04
N LEU A 216 -4.40 8.14 16.74
CA LEU A 216 -3.57 7.58 15.68
C LEU A 216 -2.16 8.20 15.67
N LEU A 217 -2.08 9.52 15.77
CA LEU A 217 -0.81 10.27 15.80
C LEU A 217 0.04 9.91 17.03
N ALA A 218 -0.57 9.76 18.20
CA ALA A 218 0.11 9.35 19.43
C ALA A 218 0.70 7.93 19.32
N HIS A 219 0.10 7.05 18.51
CA HIS A 219 0.60 5.72 18.22
C HIS A 219 1.57 5.68 17.02
N ARG A 220 2.04 6.85 16.56
CA ARG A 220 3.01 6.97 15.47
C ARG A 220 2.53 6.28 14.19
N THR A 221 1.26 6.52 13.84
CA THR A 221 0.70 6.09 12.56
C THR A 221 1.53 6.62 11.39
N ASP A 222 1.64 5.85 10.33
CA ASP A 222 2.34 6.28 9.11
C ASP A 222 1.45 7.11 8.17
N ALA A 223 0.13 7.04 8.36
CA ALA A 223 -0.85 7.88 7.68
C ALA A 223 -2.16 7.94 8.47
N VAL A 224 -2.91 9.01 8.33
CA VAL A 224 -4.31 9.07 8.76
C VAL A 224 -5.18 8.62 7.59
N LYS A 225 -5.90 7.51 7.73
CA LYS A 225 -6.84 7.02 6.72
C LYS A 225 -8.26 7.39 7.09
N VAL A 226 -8.97 8.02 6.16
CA VAL A 226 -10.41 8.28 6.28
C VAL A 226 -11.18 7.42 5.28
N TRP A 227 -12.11 6.64 5.78
CA TRP A 227 -13.07 5.88 4.97
C TRP A 227 -14.32 6.74 4.76
N TYR A 228 -14.29 7.57 3.70
CA TYR A 228 -15.24 8.63 3.44
C TYR A 228 -16.41 8.10 2.58
N LEU A 229 -17.30 7.32 3.20
CA LEU A 229 -18.49 6.76 2.58
C LEU A 229 -19.72 7.67 2.77
N VAL A 230 -19.70 8.81 2.11
CA VAL A 230 -20.71 9.87 2.21
C VAL A 230 -21.37 10.07 0.85
N SER A 231 -22.68 10.29 0.83
CA SER A 231 -23.42 10.70 -0.37
C SER A 231 -23.71 12.20 -0.34
N GLU A 232 -23.68 12.85 -1.49
CA GLU A 232 -24.05 14.26 -1.62
C GLU A 232 -25.48 14.52 -1.15
N GLU A 233 -26.37 13.56 -1.36
CA GLU A 233 -27.78 13.61 -0.97
C GLU A 233 -28.02 13.29 0.51
N SER A 234 -26.99 12.88 1.25
CA SER A 234 -27.11 12.55 2.67
C SER A 234 -27.45 13.80 3.48
N PRO A 235 -28.41 13.76 4.42
CA PRO A 235 -28.73 14.89 5.28
C PRO A 235 -27.54 15.34 6.14
N ASP A 236 -26.55 14.47 6.37
CA ASP A 236 -25.37 14.73 7.19
C ASP A 236 -24.17 15.26 6.41
N THR A 237 -24.32 15.51 5.10
CA THR A 237 -23.19 15.86 4.21
C THR A 237 -22.38 17.04 4.72
N VAL A 238 -23.02 18.10 5.23
CA VAL A 238 -22.33 19.30 5.74
C VAL A 238 -21.45 18.95 6.93
N SER A 239 -21.96 18.18 7.90
CA SER A 239 -21.20 17.77 9.08
C SER A 239 -20.08 16.80 8.71
N GLN A 240 -20.30 15.88 7.78
CA GLN A 240 -19.28 14.95 7.29
C GLN A 240 -18.10 15.67 6.60
N LYS A 241 -18.38 16.69 5.78
CA LYS A 241 -17.35 17.56 5.21
C LYS A 241 -16.54 18.29 6.29
N GLN A 242 -17.21 18.78 7.32
CA GLN A 242 -16.52 19.44 8.42
C GLN A 242 -15.62 18.49 9.21
N MET A 243 -16.09 17.28 9.48
CA MET A 243 -15.33 16.23 10.15
C MET A 243 -14.10 15.82 9.36
N LEU A 244 -14.22 15.64 8.02
CA LEU A 244 -13.09 15.37 7.16
C LEU A 244 -12.02 16.47 7.23
N ARG A 245 -12.43 17.75 7.25
CA ARG A 245 -11.52 18.90 7.41
C ARG A 245 -10.80 18.89 8.76
N VAL A 246 -11.46 18.43 9.82
CA VAL A 246 -10.82 18.28 11.15
C VAL A 246 -9.73 17.22 11.09
N ALA A 247 -10.01 16.03 10.54
CA ALA A 247 -9.00 15.00 10.37
C ALA A 247 -7.80 15.49 9.52
N ALA A 248 -8.10 16.20 8.43
CA ALA A 248 -7.09 16.79 7.55
C ALA A 248 -6.20 17.84 8.26
N ALA A 249 -6.81 18.68 9.10
CA ALA A 249 -6.09 19.70 9.86
C ALA A 249 -5.13 19.09 10.89
N GLU A 250 -5.59 18.08 11.65
CA GLU A 250 -4.75 17.38 12.65
C GLU A 250 -3.62 16.60 11.95
N ALA A 251 -3.90 15.89 10.85
CA ALA A 251 -2.89 15.17 10.07
C ALA A 251 -1.82 16.12 9.52
N ARG A 252 -2.25 17.23 8.92
CA ARG A 252 -1.35 18.26 8.36
C ARG A 252 -0.48 18.89 9.44
N ALA A 253 -1.04 19.23 10.60
CA ALA A 253 -0.30 19.80 11.72
C ALA A 253 0.80 18.86 12.22
N ALA A 254 0.61 17.54 12.09
CA ALA A 254 1.58 16.51 12.45
C ALA A 254 2.53 16.13 11.29
N GLY A 255 2.38 16.70 10.09
CA GLY A 255 3.14 16.30 8.91
C GLY A 255 2.89 14.85 8.50
N THR A 256 1.72 14.32 8.80
CA THR A 256 1.33 12.93 8.50
C THR A 256 0.43 12.91 7.26
N PRO A 257 0.66 12.00 6.28
CA PRO A 257 -0.18 11.90 5.09
C PRO A 257 -1.64 11.66 5.43
N LEU A 258 -2.55 12.29 4.69
CA LEU A 258 -3.98 12.03 4.75
C LEU A 258 -4.39 11.18 3.53
N ILE A 259 -4.83 9.95 3.79
CA ILE A 259 -5.38 9.03 2.78
C ILE A 259 -6.90 9.09 2.86
N VAL A 260 -7.57 9.30 1.73
CA VAL A 260 -9.04 9.31 1.69
C VAL A 260 -9.57 8.30 0.70
N HIS A 261 -10.45 7.40 1.17
CA HIS A 261 -11.30 6.56 0.33
C HIS A 261 -12.37 7.43 -0.32
N ALA A 262 -12.36 7.54 -1.64
CA ALA A 262 -13.33 8.33 -2.39
C ALA A 262 -13.57 7.69 -3.76
N THR A 263 -14.75 7.12 -3.96
CA THR A 263 -15.12 6.37 -5.18
C THR A 263 -16.04 7.13 -6.12
N GLY A 264 -16.58 8.26 -5.67
CA GLY A 264 -17.35 9.18 -6.49
C GLY A 264 -16.59 10.47 -6.75
N LEU A 265 -16.86 11.13 -7.89
CA LEU A 265 -16.20 12.39 -8.29
C LEU A 265 -16.42 13.48 -7.23
N TRP A 266 -17.66 13.60 -6.74
CA TRP A 266 -17.98 14.54 -5.69
C TRP A 266 -17.18 14.30 -4.39
N GLN A 267 -17.11 13.05 -3.93
CA GLN A 267 -16.34 12.65 -2.75
C GLN A 267 -14.86 12.97 -2.92
N ALA A 268 -14.31 12.66 -4.09
CA ALA A 268 -12.90 12.87 -4.40
C ALA A 268 -12.56 14.37 -4.41
N LYS A 269 -13.40 15.22 -5.02
CA LYS A 269 -13.22 16.68 -5.00
C LYS A 269 -13.34 17.25 -3.59
N ASP A 270 -14.24 16.71 -2.76
CA ASP A 270 -14.36 17.13 -1.37
C ASP A 270 -13.13 16.74 -0.53
N ALA A 271 -12.59 15.53 -0.76
CA ALA A 271 -11.35 15.08 -0.15
C ALA A 271 -10.14 15.96 -0.57
N LEU A 272 -10.06 16.31 -1.85
CA LEU A 272 -9.02 17.22 -2.37
C LEU A 272 -9.13 18.62 -1.75
N ARG A 273 -10.34 19.20 -1.64
CA ARG A 273 -10.55 20.48 -0.97
C ARG A 273 -10.22 20.45 0.52
N ALA A 274 -10.31 19.29 1.17
CA ALA A 274 -9.85 19.09 2.55
C ALA A 274 -8.31 18.98 2.64
N GLY A 275 -7.62 18.70 1.54
CA GLY A 275 -6.16 18.55 1.47
C GLY A 275 -5.69 17.11 1.58
N ALA A 276 -6.44 16.16 1.03
CA ALA A 276 -5.99 14.78 0.89
C ALA A 276 -4.67 14.71 0.11
N SER A 277 -3.65 14.07 0.67
CA SER A 277 -2.37 13.83 0.00
C SER A 277 -2.35 12.55 -0.83
N HIS A 278 -3.30 11.64 -0.58
CA HIS A 278 -3.43 10.38 -1.29
C HIS A 278 -4.90 10.00 -1.42
N LEU A 279 -5.38 9.91 -2.66
CA LEU A 279 -6.71 9.38 -2.97
C LEU A 279 -6.59 7.89 -3.28
N VAL A 280 -7.44 7.10 -2.66
CA VAL A 280 -7.51 5.67 -2.92
C VAL A 280 -8.87 5.28 -3.46
N HIS A 281 -8.81 4.36 -4.37
CA HIS A 281 -9.78 3.89 -5.34
C HIS A 281 -10.02 4.88 -6.48
N SER A 282 -10.40 4.32 -7.62
CA SER A 282 -10.79 5.13 -8.76
C SER A 282 -12.10 5.86 -8.48
N VAL A 283 -12.22 7.08 -9.00
CA VAL A 283 -13.53 7.66 -9.31
C VAL A 283 -14.21 6.74 -10.33
N GLN A 284 -15.39 6.23 -10.02
CA GLN A 284 -16.03 5.13 -10.77
C GLN A 284 -17.45 5.44 -11.26
N ASP A 285 -18.01 6.58 -10.88
CA ASP A 285 -19.36 7.04 -11.21
C ASP A 285 -19.38 7.98 -12.41
N GLU A 286 -18.40 8.89 -12.51
CA GLU A 286 -18.34 9.92 -13.53
C GLU A 286 -16.91 10.12 -14.05
N PRO A 287 -16.72 10.67 -15.26
CA PRO A 287 -15.41 11.15 -15.71
C PRO A 287 -14.87 12.25 -14.79
N VAL A 288 -13.59 12.15 -14.39
CA VAL A 288 -12.93 13.24 -13.66
C VAL A 288 -12.92 14.50 -14.54
N ASP A 289 -13.18 15.66 -13.92
CA ASP A 289 -13.23 16.96 -14.59
C ASP A 289 -11.97 17.79 -14.33
N ASP A 290 -11.89 18.96 -14.94
CA ASP A 290 -10.72 19.83 -14.83
C ASP A 290 -10.53 20.34 -13.40
N GLU A 291 -11.62 20.60 -12.65
CA GLU A 291 -11.52 20.99 -11.24
C GLU A 291 -10.87 19.91 -10.39
N PHE A 292 -11.23 18.63 -10.61
CA PHE A 292 -10.57 17.50 -9.92
C PHE A 292 -9.06 17.51 -10.20
N LEU A 293 -8.66 17.67 -11.46
CA LEU A 293 -7.26 17.64 -11.86
C LEU A 293 -6.48 18.83 -11.26
N GLU A 294 -7.05 20.03 -11.33
CA GLU A 294 -6.46 21.24 -10.74
C GLU A 294 -6.24 21.11 -9.22
N LEU A 295 -7.25 20.60 -8.50
CA LEU A 295 -7.15 20.36 -7.07
C LEU A 295 -6.10 19.29 -6.73
N ALA A 296 -6.05 18.20 -7.48
CA ALA A 296 -5.08 17.14 -7.26
C ALA A 296 -3.64 17.61 -7.48
N LEU A 297 -3.39 18.36 -8.56
CA LEU A 297 -2.09 18.95 -8.87
C LEU A 297 -1.68 20.00 -7.84
N ALA A 298 -2.59 20.90 -7.46
CA ALA A 298 -2.32 21.96 -6.48
C ALA A 298 -1.94 21.41 -5.10
N ASN A 299 -2.52 20.28 -4.71
CA ASN A 299 -2.21 19.60 -3.45
C ASN A 299 -0.98 18.68 -3.53
N GLY A 300 -0.47 18.37 -4.71
CA GLY A 300 0.51 17.30 -4.92
C GLY A 300 -0.04 15.92 -4.56
N THR A 301 -1.36 15.72 -4.73
CA THR A 301 -2.06 14.48 -4.39
C THR A 301 -1.61 13.36 -5.31
N THR A 302 -1.42 12.17 -4.75
CA THR A 302 -1.21 10.93 -5.50
C THR A 302 -2.51 10.17 -5.66
N TYR A 303 -2.67 9.45 -6.79
CA TYR A 303 -3.89 8.72 -7.15
C TYR A 303 -3.64 7.23 -7.27
N ASN A 304 -4.35 6.43 -6.46
CA ASN A 304 -4.26 4.97 -6.45
C ASN A 304 -5.56 4.35 -6.98
N PRO A 305 -5.56 3.73 -8.18
CA PRO A 305 -6.79 3.30 -8.85
C PRO A 305 -7.44 2.03 -8.29
N THR A 306 -6.69 1.08 -7.75
CA THR A 306 -7.17 -0.24 -7.27
C THR A 306 -8.17 -0.90 -8.22
N LEU A 307 -7.77 -1.12 -9.48
CA LEU A 307 -8.67 -1.60 -10.54
C LEU A 307 -9.15 -3.03 -10.29
N THR A 308 -8.25 -3.89 -9.80
CA THR A 308 -8.48 -5.34 -9.71
C THR A 308 -9.35 -5.77 -8.52
N VAL A 309 -9.49 -4.96 -7.49
CA VAL A 309 -10.37 -5.29 -6.35
C VAL A 309 -11.81 -5.50 -6.78
N TYR A 310 -12.29 -4.73 -7.76
CA TYR A 310 -13.64 -4.86 -8.28
C TYR A 310 -13.84 -6.14 -9.10
N VAL A 311 -12.78 -6.67 -9.72
CA VAL A 311 -12.79 -7.97 -10.39
C VAL A 311 -12.98 -9.08 -9.35
N GLY A 312 -12.25 -9.04 -8.25
CA GLY A 312 -12.39 -10.01 -7.15
C GLY A 312 -13.80 -10.00 -6.53
N ILE A 313 -14.33 -8.81 -6.25
CA ILE A 313 -15.69 -8.64 -5.72
C ILE A 313 -16.75 -9.19 -6.70
N ALA A 314 -16.63 -8.90 -8.00
CA ALA A 314 -17.54 -9.41 -9.03
C ALA A 314 -17.48 -10.94 -9.12
N GLN A 315 -16.29 -11.52 -9.17
CA GLN A 315 -16.10 -12.98 -9.17
C GLN A 315 -16.73 -13.64 -7.94
N PHE A 316 -16.55 -13.07 -6.76
CA PHE A 316 -17.19 -13.59 -5.55
C PHE A 316 -18.72 -13.47 -5.60
N GLY A 317 -19.27 -12.39 -6.13
CA GLY A 317 -20.70 -12.22 -6.37
C GLY A 317 -21.28 -13.30 -7.29
N GLU A 318 -20.52 -13.69 -8.30
CA GLU A 318 -20.84 -14.79 -9.23
C GLU A 318 -20.58 -16.19 -8.62
N ARG A 319 -19.97 -16.28 -7.44
CA ARG A 319 -19.45 -17.55 -6.87
C ARG A 319 -18.47 -18.23 -7.83
N ARG A 320 -17.57 -17.48 -8.39
CA ARG A 320 -16.54 -17.95 -9.31
C ARG A 320 -15.17 -17.48 -8.84
N PHE A 321 -14.17 -18.34 -8.95
CA PHE A 321 -12.78 -17.98 -8.76
C PHE A 321 -11.98 -18.29 -10.02
N ASP A 322 -11.42 -17.28 -10.65
CA ASP A 322 -10.50 -17.43 -11.76
C ASP A 322 -9.08 -17.04 -11.34
N GLY A 323 -8.33 -18.03 -10.89
CA GLY A 323 -6.94 -17.86 -10.47
C GLY A 323 -5.90 -18.00 -11.59
N ARG A 324 -6.31 -18.14 -12.85
CA ARG A 324 -5.38 -18.39 -13.99
C ARG A 324 -4.36 -17.29 -14.21
N HIS A 325 -4.73 -16.07 -13.83
CA HIS A 325 -3.89 -14.88 -13.94
C HIS A 325 -3.10 -14.57 -12.66
N LEU A 326 -3.14 -15.47 -11.67
CA LEU A 326 -2.44 -15.31 -10.39
C LEU A 326 -1.36 -16.38 -10.23
N GLU A 327 -0.20 -16.00 -9.72
CA GLU A 327 0.85 -16.97 -9.37
C GLU A 327 0.49 -17.67 -8.06
N MET A 328 -0.28 -18.74 -8.17
CA MET A 328 -0.83 -19.45 -7.00
C MET A 328 0.25 -20.14 -6.15
N ALA A 329 1.46 -20.34 -6.67
CA ALA A 329 2.61 -20.82 -5.89
C ALA A 329 3.08 -19.77 -4.85
N CYS A 330 2.76 -18.50 -5.06
CA CYS A 330 3.05 -17.41 -4.13
C CYS A 330 1.90 -17.14 -3.12
N VAL A 331 0.83 -17.93 -3.14
CA VAL A 331 -0.30 -17.80 -2.21
C VAL A 331 -0.21 -18.87 -1.12
N ASP A 332 -0.39 -18.47 0.14
CA ASP A 332 -0.39 -19.44 1.24
C ASP A 332 -1.47 -20.53 1.06
N PRO A 333 -1.22 -21.75 1.56
CA PRO A 333 -2.09 -22.90 1.28
C PRO A 333 -3.53 -22.72 1.79
N ASP A 334 -3.74 -22.01 2.91
CA ASP A 334 -5.09 -21.79 3.46
C ASP A 334 -5.90 -20.83 2.61
N THR A 335 -5.31 -19.68 2.27
CA THR A 335 -5.95 -18.69 1.37
C THR A 335 -6.22 -19.31 0.00
N ARG A 336 -5.27 -20.07 -0.56
CA ARG A 336 -5.44 -20.78 -1.84
C ARG A 336 -6.59 -21.80 -1.79
N ARG A 337 -6.69 -22.57 -0.71
CA ARG A 337 -7.79 -23.51 -0.47
C ARG A 337 -9.13 -22.77 -0.38
N LYS A 338 -9.20 -21.69 0.38
CA LYS A 338 -10.41 -20.87 0.56
C LYS A 338 -10.84 -20.21 -0.77
N ALA A 339 -9.92 -19.67 -1.54
CA ALA A 339 -10.24 -19.10 -2.86
C ALA A 339 -10.91 -20.12 -3.78
N ARG A 340 -10.39 -21.37 -3.83
CA ARG A 340 -11.00 -22.49 -4.59
C ARG A 340 -12.35 -22.96 -4.05
N LEU A 341 -12.71 -22.64 -2.79
CA LEU A 341 -14.02 -22.94 -2.25
C LEU A 341 -15.11 -21.98 -2.75
N THR A 342 -14.75 -20.86 -3.34
CA THR A 342 -15.70 -19.85 -3.83
C THR A 342 -16.74 -20.45 -4.75
N ASP A 343 -16.35 -21.36 -5.67
CA ASP A 343 -17.25 -22.02 -6.61
C ASP A 343 -18.28 -22.94 -5.94
N ARG A 344 -18.08 -23.28 -4.65
CA ARG A 344 -18.93 -24.16 -3.87
C ARG A 344 -19.82 -23.43 -2.87
N ILE A 345 -19.74 -22.09 -2.83
CA ILE A 345 -20.58 -21.26 -1.95
C ILE A 345 -21.95 -21.09 -2.62
N PRO A 346 -23.06 -21.46 -1.95
CA PRO A 346 -24.39 -21.29 -2.53
C PRO A 346 -24.79 -19.83 -2.65
N GLY A 347 -25.84 -19.55 -3.45
CA GLY A 347 -26.49 -18.25 -3.50
C GLY A 347 -25.75 -17.19 -4.31
N GLY A 348 -25.01 -17.57 -5.36
CA GLY A 348 -24.42 -16.62 -6.31
C GLY A 348 -25.47 -15.90 -7.18
N LEU A 349 -25.05 -14.81 -7.80
CA LEU A 349 -25.86 -14.10 -8.80
C LEU A 349 -26.17 -15.02 -9.99
N SER A 350 -27.38 -14.97 -10.50
CA SER A 350 -27.81 -15.78 -11.64
C SER A 350 -28.89 -15.05 -12.47
N GLY A 351 -29.13 -15.52 -13.69
CA GLY A 351 -30.15 -14.96 -14.60
C GLY A 351 -29.96 -13.45 -14.83
N GLU A 352 -31.05 -12.72 -14.93
CA GLU A 352 -31.05 -11.27 -15.20
C GLU A 352 -30.24 -10.47 -14.17
N ARG A 353 -30.20 -10.89 -12.91
CA ARG A 353 -29.41 -10.22 -11.86
C ARG A 353 -27.91 -10.33 -12.12
N LEU A 354 -27.46 -11.46 -12.65
CA LEU A 354 -26.07 -11.66 -13.02
C LEU A 354 -25.71 -10.78 -14.23
N GLU A 355 -26.52 -10.79 -15.27
CA GLU A 355 -26.26 -9.97 -16.46
C GLU A 355 -26.24 -8.48 -16.14
N ALA A 356 -27.23 -7.99 -15.39
CA ALA A 356 -27.23 -6.59 -14.94
C ALA A 356 -26.02 -6.24 -14.05
N ALA A 357 -25.51 -7.18 -13.23
CA ALA A 357 -24.31 -6.95 -12.44
C ALA A 357 -23.05 -6.88 -13.31
N ARG A 358 -22.95 -7.73 -14.34
CA ARG A 358 -21.86 -7.73 -15.31
C ARG A 358 -21.83 -6.44 -16.15
N GLU A 359 -22.99 -6.00 -16.63
CA GLU A 359 -23.11 -4.75 -17.38
C GLU A 359 -22.63 -3.55 -16.53
N ARG A 360 -23.10 -3.46 -15.29
CA ARG A 360 -22.63 -2.42 -14.35
C ARG A 360 -21.13 -2.53 -14.06
N HIS A 361 -20.60 -3.74 -13.93
CA HIS A 361 -19.17 -3.94 -13.73
C HIS A 361 -18.35 -3.46 -14.92
N VAL A 362 -18.75 -3.83 -16.15
CA VAL A 362 -18.09 -3.39 -17.38
C VAL A 362 -18.12 -1.86 -17.53
N ALA A 363 -19.27 -1.25 -17.28
CA ALA A 363 -19.43 0.22 -17.34
C ALA A 363 -18.51 0.90 -16.32
N ARG A 364 -18.47 0.41 -15.09
CA ARG A 364 -17.59 0.91 -14.01
C ARG A 364 -16.13 0.81 -14.38
N VAL A 365 -15.66 -0.36 -14.81
CA VAL A 365 -14.25 -0.59 -15.18
C VAL A 365 -13.84 0.34 -16.32
N ARG A 366 -14.73 0.61 -17.27
CA ARG A 366 -14.46 1.58 -18.34
C ARG A 366 -14.25 2.99 -17.81
N VAL A 367 -15.13 3.47 -16.94
CA VAL A 367 -14.99 4.81 -16.31
C VAL A 367 -13.68 4.89 -15.52
N MET A 368 -13.35 3.86 -14.74
CA MET A 368 -12.11 3.79 -13.95
C MET A 368 -10.86 3.84 -14.84
N ALA A 369 -10.85 3.10 -15.95
CA ALA A 369 -9.72 3.07 -16.89
C ALA A 369 -9.55 4.43 -17.59
N ASP A 370 -10.66 5.03 -18.08
CA ASP A 370 -10.62 6.36 -18.71
C ASP A 370 -10.17 7.45 -17.73
N ASN A 371 -10.62 7.38 -16.48
CA ASN A 371 -10.20 8.29 -15.41
C ASN A 371 -8.72 8.12 -15.07
N LEU A 372 -8.22 6.89 -14.94
CA LEU A 372 -6.81 6.63 -14.70
C LEU A 372 -5.93 7.25 -15.80
N ARG A 373 -6.29 7.03 -17.06
CA ARG A 373 -5.57 7.60 -18.19
C ARG A 373 -5.58 9.14 -18.13
N ARG A 374 -6.74 9.76 -17.91
CA ARG A 374 -6.88 11.22 -17.82
C ARG A 374 -6.08 11.82 -16.66
N VAL A 375 -6.10 11.18 -15.50
CA VAL A 375 -5.31 11.58 -14.32
C VAL A 375 -3.81 11.50 -14.60
N HIS A 376 -3.36 10.42 -15.25
CA HIS A 376 -1.97 10.23 -15.65
C HIS A 376 -1.53 11.28 -16.69
N GLU A 377 -2.32 11.48 -17.75
CA GLU A 377 -2.02 12.47 -18.81
C GLU A 377 -1.96 13.93 -18.29
N ALA A 378 -2.71 14.22 -17.23
CA ALA A 378 -2.66 15.53 -16.56
C ALA A 378 -1.41 15.71 -15.69
N GLY A 379 -0.59 14.65 -15.45
CA GLY A 379 0.63 14.72 -14.64
C GLY A 379 0.40 14.49 -13.15
N VAL A 380 -0.77 14.07 -12.72
CA VAL A 380 -1.01 13.64 -11.33
C VAL A 380 -0.27 12.32 -11.09
N PRO A 381 0.59 12.20 -10.06
CA PRO A 381 1.33 10.98 -9.83
C PRO A 381 0.42 9.79 -9.52
N VAL A 382 0.43 8.79 -10.39
CA VAL A 382 -0.29 7.54 -10.20
C VAL A 382 0.52 6.59 -9.32
N VAL A 383 -0.14 5.92 -8.39
CA VAL A 383 0.42 4.95 -7.44
C VAL A 383 -0.24 3.60 -7.66
N MET A 384 0.54 2.56 -7.88
CA MET A 384 0.03 1.19 -7.90
C MET A 384 -0.29 0.72 -6.48
N GLY A 385 -1.45 0.11 -6.31
CA GLY A 385 -1.88 -0.54 -5.08
C GLY A 385 -3.13 -1.38 -5.34
N THR A 386 -3.17 -2.55 -4.72
CA THR A 386 -4.11 -3.63 -5.10
C THR A 386 -5.40 -3.64 -4.30
N ASP A 387 -5.39 -3.06 -3.09
CA ASP A 387 -6.40 -3.31 -2.06
C ASP A 387 -6.42 -4.79 -1.60
N ALA A 388 -5.22 -5.42 -1.60
CA ALA A 388 -5.05 -6.82 -1.19
C ALA A 388 -5.50 -7.04 0.25
N GLY A 389 -6.12 -8.18 0.46
CA GLY A 389 -6.86 -8.54 1.67
C GLY A 389 -8.37 -8.53 1.42
N ASN A 390 -8.87 -7.72 0.49
CA ASN A 390 -10.27 -7.78 0.07
C ASN A 390 -10.56 -9.07 -0.70
N THR A 391 -11.85 -9.35 -0.86
CA THR A 391 -12.35 -10.62 -1.39
C THR A 391 -11.80 -10.91 -2.77
N LEU A 392 -11.07 -12.03 -2.90
CA LEU A 392 -10.36 -12.50 -4.10
C LEU A 392 -9.29 -11.53 -4.63
N THR A 393 -8.86 -10.57 -3.81
CA THR A 393 -7.67 -9.76 -4.05
C THR A 393 -6.55 -10.25 -3.13
N LEU A 394 -5.73 -11.17 -3.66
CA LEU A 394 -4.79 -11.94 -2.87
C LEU A 394 -3.51 -11.16 -2.59
N HIS A 395 -2.99 -11.27 -1.37
CA HIS A 395 -1.69 -10.72 -1.00
C HIS A 395 -0.58 -11.26 -1.90
N GLY A 396 0.21 -10.37 -2.48
CA GLY A 396 1.31 -10.64 -3.38
C GLY A 396 0.90 -10.73 -4.86
N PRO A 397 0.33 -11.85 -5.35
CA PRO A 397 0.10 -12.04 -6.80
C PRO A 397 -0.85 -11.03 -7.45
N SER A 398 -1.75 -10.40 -6.69
CA SER A 398 -2.66 -9.38 -7.24
C SER A 398 -1.93 -8.13 -7.75
N VAL A 399 -0.69 -7.88 -7.31
CA VAL A 399 0.16 -6.79 -7.79
C VAL A 399 0.38 -6.88 -9.30
N HIS A 400 0.68 -8.07 -9.81
CA HIS A 400 0.89 -8.24 -11.26
C HIS A 400 -0.40 -8.00 -12.06
N ALA A 401 -1.55 -8.45 -11.53
CA ALA A 401 -2.83 -8.21 -12.18
C ALA A 401 -3.20 -6.71 -12.20
N GLU A 402 -2.91 -5.98 -11.12
CA GLU A 402 -3.10 -4.53 -11.06
C GLU A 402 -2.21 -3.80 -12.06
N MET A 403 -0.93 -4.16 -12.15
CA MET A 403 0.00 -3.59 -13.13
C MET A 403 -0.47 -3.83 -14.58
N GLU A 404 -0.95 -5.04 -14.89
CA GLU A 404 -1.50 -5.38 -16.21
C GLU A 404 -2.80 -4.59 -16.49
N ALA A 405 -3.65 -4.40 -15.49
CA ALA A 405 -4.86 -3.60 -15.62
C ALA A 405 -4.55 -2.11 -15.87
N MET A 406 -3.51 -1.56 -15.22
CA MET A 406 -3.04 -0.20 -15.46
C MET A 406 -2.50 -0.02 -16.89
N GLN A 407 -1.73 -0.98 -17.40
CA GLN A 407 -1.28 -0.97 -18.80
C GLN A 407 -2.47 -1.07 -19.76
N ALA A 408 -3.44 -1.94 -19.48
CA ALA A 408 -4.65 -2.07 -20.29
C ALA A 408 -5.51 -0.79 -20.28
N ALA A 409 -5.44 0.00 -19.23
CA ALA A 409 -6.07 1.31 -19.11
C ALA A 409 -5.35 2.41 -19.92
N GLY A 410 -4.17 2.13 -20.50
CA GLY A 410 -3.46 3.02 -21.42
C GLY A 410 -2.14 3.59 -20.90
N LEU A 411 -1.68 3.21 -19.72
CA LEU A 411 -0.34 3.59 -19.26
C LEU A 411 0.72 2.76 -19.99
N THR A 412 1.87 3.36 -20.28
CA THR A 412 3.00 2.58 -20.83
C THR A 412 3.57 1.64 -19.77
N PRO A 413 4.25 0.55 -20.16
CA PRO A 413 4.92 -0.34 -19.21
C PRO A 413 5.88 0.41 -18.27
N MET A 414 6.60 1.43 -18.77
CA MET A 414 7.48 2.27 -17.95
C MET A 414 6.69 3.09 -16.92
N ASP A 415 5.57 3.70 -17.31
CA ASP A 415 4.72 4.45 -16.38
C ASP A 415 4.20 3.55 -15.26
N VAL A 416 3.81 2.31 -15.59
CA VAL A 416 3.36 1.31 -14.61
C VAL A 416 4.50 0.92 -13.67
N LEU A 417 5.72 0.72 -14.18
CA LEU A 417 6.89 0.44 -13.33
C LEU A 417 7.18 1.60 -12.37
N VAL A 418 7.15 2.84 -12.86
CA VAL A 418 7.33 4.04 -12.03
C VAL A 418 6.21 4.16 -11.00
N ALA A 419 4.96 3.90 -11.39
CA ALA A 419 3.80 3.88 -10.49
C ALA A 419 3.90 2.80 -9.41
N SER A 420 4.57 1.67 -9.71
CA SER A 420 4.73 0.52 -8.81
C SER A 420 6.00 0.55 -7.96
N THR A 421 6.81 1.60 -8.08
CA THR A 421 8.10 1.73 -7.39
C THR A 421 8.27 3.14 -6.84
N ARG A 422 8.76 4.08 -7.65
CA ARG A 422 9.09 5.46 -7.27
C ARG A 422 7.90 6.23 -6.71
N ASN A 423 6.76 6.19 -7.40
CA ASN A 423 5.60 7.00 -7.00
C ASN A 423 4.97 6.49 -5.70
N VAL A 424 4.96 5.17 -5.46
CA VAL A 424 4.52 4.62 -4.17
C VAL A 424 5.48 5.06 -3.06
N ALA A 425 6.79 4.96 -3.27
CA ALA A 425 7.79 5.40 -2.30
C ALA A 425 7.65 6.90 -1.99
N LEU A 426 7.34 7.73 -3.00
CA LEU A 426 7.03 9.15 -2.84
C LEU A 426 5.79 9.35 -1.96
N ALA A 427 4.68 8.69 -2.28
CA ALA A 427 3.42 8.79 -1.53
C ALA A 427 3.58 8.37 -0.07
N MET A 428 4.42 7.38 0.20
CA MET A 428 4.76 6.87 1.53
C MET A 428 5.76 7.76 2.29
N GLY A 429 6.32 8.80 1.66
CA GLY A 429 7.41 9.60 2.23
C GLY A 429 8.71 8.81 2.41
N ARG A 430 8.96 7.81 1.56
CA ARG A 430 10.12 6.91 1.63
C ARG A 430 11.00 6.93 0.38
N LEU A 431 10.84 7.96 -0.46
CA LEU A 431 11.62 8.05 -1.71
C LEU A 431 13.13 8.16 -1.48
N ASP A 432 13.57 8.69 -0.35
CA ASP A 432 14.99 8.77 0.01
C ASP A 432 15.63 7.39 0.21
N ASP A 433 14.84 6.38 0.58
CA ASP A 433 15.31 5.02 0.87
C ASP A 433 14.91 3.98 -0.18
N LEU A 434 13.74 4.12 -0.81
CA LEU A 434 13.08 3.10 -1.63
C LEU A 434 12.68 3.64 -3.01
N GLY A 435 12.21 2.76 -3.87
CA GLY A 435 11.49 3.08 -5.10
C GLY A 435 12.35 3.31 -6.34
N THR A 436 13.65 3.51 -6.20
CA THR A 436 14.60 3.61 -7.32
C THR A 436 15.92 2.92 -7.00
N VAL A 437 16.72 2.60 -8.03
CA VAL A 437 18.05 1.98 -7.89
C VAL A 437 19.11 3.07 -7.99
N GLU A 438 19.34 3.76 -6.88
CA GLU A 438 20.30 4.87 -6.79
C GLU A 438 21.24 4.68 -5.62
N ALA A 439 22.45 5.24 -5.71
CA ALA A 439 23.44 5.17 -4.65
C ALA A 439 22.88 5.72 -3.32
N GLY A 440 23.12 4.99 -2.24
CA GLY A 440 22.64 5.29 -0.89
C GLY A 440 21.30 4.65 -0.52
N LYS A 441 20.47 4.26 -1.47
CA LYS A 441 19.15 3.64 -1.22
C LYS A 441 19.28 2.17 -0.81
N VAL A 442 18.25 1.65 -0.18
CA VAL A 442 18.17 0.23 0.21
C VAL A 442 18.24 -0.63 -1.05
N ALA A 443 19.03 -1.69 -1.03
CA ALA A 443 19.18 -2.60 -2.15
C ALA A 443 18.01 -3.60 -2.20
N ASP A 444 16.82 -3.06 -2.48
CA ASP A 444 15.59 -3.80 -2.75
C ASP A 444 15.37 -3.84 -4.25
N LEU A 445 15.60 -5.01 -4.86
CA LEU A 445 15.64 -5.19 -6.31
C LEU A 445 14.89 -6.44 -6.73
N VAL A 446 14.45 -6.46 -7.99
CA VAL A 446 13.92 -7.67 -8.62
C VAL A 446 14.73 -7.95 -9.87
N VAL A 447 15.21 -9.20 -10.01
CA VAL A 447 15.86 -9.70 -11.23
C VAL A 447 14.82 -10.45 -12.05
N LEU A 448 14.64 -10.02 -13.29
CA LEU A 448 13.65 -10.54 -14.22
C LEU A 448 14.32 -11.23 -15.42
N ALA A 449 13.69 -12.30 -15.90
CA ALA A 449 14.16 -13.04 -17.09
C ALA A 449 13.71 -12.40 -18.41
N ARG A 450 12.79 -11.44 -18.39
CA ARG A 450 12.20 -10.81 -19.58
C ARG A 450 12.12 -9.29 -19.44
N ASP A 451 12.04 -8.60 -20.57
CA ASP A 451 11.94 -7.15 -20.69
C ASP A 451 10.61 -6.61 -20.13
N PRO A 452 10.59 -5.95 -18.96
CA PRO A 452 9.37 -5.41 -18.39
C PRO A 452 8.93 -4.09 -19.06
N THR A 453 9.78 -3.50 -19.90
CA THR A 453 9.46 -2.24 -20.62
C THR A 453 8.78 -2.48 -21.95
N ALA A 454 8.87 -3.70 -22.48
CA ALA A 454 8.13 -4.12 -23.67
C ALA A 454 6.68 -4.49 -23.34
N ASP A 455 6.46 -5.15 -22.19
CA ASP A 455 5.16 -5.55 -21.68
C ASP A 455 5.28 -5.72 -20.15
N VAL A 456 4.42 -5.05 -19.40
CA VAL A 456 4.48 -5.10 -17.93
C VAL A 456 4.22 -6.50 -17.38
N SER A 457 3.49 -7.36 -18.11
CA SER A 457 3.28 -8.77 -17.73
C SER A 457 4.58 -9.55 -17.57
N ASN A 458 5.68 -9.08 -18.17
CA ASN A 458 7.01 -9.67 -18.04
C ASN A 458 7.60 -9.54 -16.61
N VAL A 459 7.03 -8.69 -15.74
CA VAL A 459 7.38 -8.66 -14.30
C VAL A 459 7.08 -9.98 -13.58
N ARG A 460 6.22 -10.84 -14.15
CA ARG A 460 5.94 -12.18 -13.60
C ARG A 460 7.13 -13.13 -13.69
N HIS A 461 8.08 -12.85 -14.60
CA HIS A 461 9.25 -13.70 -14.84
C HIS A 461 10.40 -13.38 -13.87
N ILE A 462 10.09 -13.38 -12.57
CA ILE A 462 11.05 -13.14 -11.48
C ILE A 462 11.99 -14.34 -11.35
N GLU A 463 13.30 -14.11 -11.32
CA GLU A 463 14.32 -15.12 -10.98
C GLU A 463 14.73 -15.02 -9.51
N SER A 464 14.98 -13.80 -9.04
CA SER A 464 15.31 -13.52 -7.64
C SER A 464 14.81 -12.16 -7.19
N VAL A 465 14.64 -12.04 -5.88
CA VAL A 465 14.30 -10.80 -5.20
C VAL A 465 15.44 -10.48 -4.23
N LEU A 466 15.89 -9.24 -4.24
CA LEU A 466 16.83 -8.76 -3.24
C LEU A 466 16.08 -7.91 -2.23
N ARG A 467 16.26 -8.25 -0.94
CA ARG A 467 15.68 -7.51 0.17
C ARG A 467 16.81 -7.03 1.07
N GLY A 468 17.09 -5.72 1.03
CA GLY A 468 18.24 -5.15 1.73
C GLY A 468 19.56 -5.78 1.31
N GLY A 469 19.74 -6.07 0.03
CA GLY A 469 20.93 -6.72 -0.53
C GLY A 469 20.99 -8.24 -0.33
N ARG A 470 20.11 -8.85 0.46
CA ARG A 470 20.00 -10.30 0.58
C ARG A 470 19.30 -10.88 -0.65
N VAL A 471 19.95 -11.77 -1.35
CA VAL A 471 19.40 -12.47 -2.53
C VAL A 471 18.47 -13.60 -2.05
N LEU A 472 17.25 -13.60 -2.56
CA LEU A 472 16.24 -14.63 -2.33
C LEU A 472 15.89 -15.24 -3.68
N ALA A 473 16.23 -16.50 -3.91
CA ALA A 473 15.80 -17.20 -5.13
C ALA A 473 14.27 -17.40 -5.09
N ARG A 474 13.56 -16.97 -6.13
CA ARG A 474 12.08 -17.00 -6.14
C ARG A 474 11.50 -18.36 -5.78
N ARG A 475 12.10 -19.46 -6.28
CA ARG A 475 11.65 -20.84 -6.00
C ARG A 475 11.64 -21.19 -4.51
N GLU A 476 12.50 -20.55 -3.70
CA GLU A 476 12.57 -20.78 -2.26
C GLU A 476 11.42 -20.09 -1.53
N LEU A 477 10.78 -19.12 -2.20
CA LEU A 477 9.62 -18.38 -1.69
C LEU A 477 8.29 -19.06 -2.05
N PHE A 478 8.27 -20.06 -2.93
CA PHE A 478 7.05 -20.79 -3.26
C PHE A 478 6.50 -21.57 -2.06
N PHE A 479 5.19 -21.50 -1.88
CA PHE A 479 4.53 -22.34 -0.89
C PHE A 479 4.36 -23.78 -1.37
N PRO A 480 4.37 -24.77 -0.47
CA PRO A 480 4.16 -26.16 -0.83
C PRO A 480 2.85 -26.40 -1.59
N GLY A 481 2.87 -27.28 -2.59
CA GLY A 481 1.69 -27.65 -3.38
C GLY A 481 1.11 -26.51 -4.23
N GLY A 482 1.92 -25.52 -4.59
CA GLY A 482 1.61 -24.43 -5.51
C GLY A 482 1.73 -24.86 -6.97
#